data_731a6695e0d5cc441387c0d4ff972b4b
#
_entry.id   731a6695e0d5cc441387c0d4ff972b4b
#
_cell.length_a   1.000
_cell.length_b   1.000
_cell.length_c   1.000
_cell.angle_alpha   90.00
_cell.angle_beta   90.00
_cell.angle_gamma   90.00
#
_symmetry.space_group_name_H-M   'P 1'
#
loop_
_entity.id
_entity.type
_entity.pdbx_description
1 polymer ?
#
loop_
_entity_poly.entity_id
_entity_poly.type
_entity_poly.pdbx_seq_one_letter_code
_entity_poly.pdbx_strand_id
1 'polypeptide(L)'
;WASAEPNDMRRDASVYRTDKLPAYNKGGWADFVQETDYYAMKWSPVACKTSNDESGYFKTFENEMYGIDGWTQGANNQALDNIHDLVLIRFADVLLMQSELKGDATGMNKVRERAGLPAIGYSLQALQNERRWELALEGTRWNDIRRWHIAAAALQKQIGTPIYIAGNPATNKAQNGGYASRYNTSAGFMKIPESQISLSSELQQNEGWGADAEYNGWAN
;
A
#
# COMPACT_ATOMS: atom_id res chain seq x y z
N TRP A 1 10.12 -2.79 8.70
CA TRP A 1 9.79 -4.21 8.72
C TRP A 1 11.05 -5.07 8.89
N ALA A 2 11.97 -5.05 7.94
CA ALA A 2 13.16 -5.92 7.97
C ALA A 2 13.99 -5.84 9.26
N SER A 3 14.13 -4.65 9.83
CA SER A 3 14.87 -4.45 11.07
C SER A 3 14.12 -4.91 12.33
N ALA A 4 12.78 -4.85 12.29
CA ALA A 4 11.95 -5.24 13.42
C ALA A 4 11.66 -6.76 13.46
N GLU A 5 11.47 -7.36 12.27
CA GLU A 5 11.19 -8.79 12.12
C GLU A 5 12.02 -9.35 10.96
N PRO A 6 13.30 -9.64 11.19
CA PRO A 6 14.21 -10.05 10.10
C PRO A 6 13.84 -11.39 9.47
N ASN A 7 13.17 -12.27 10.22
CA ASN A 7 12.76 -13.61 9.79
C ASN A 7 11.31 -13.68 9.30
N ASP A 8 10.64 -12.56 9.12
CA ASP A 8 9.25 -12.55 8.68
C ASP A 8 9.15 -12.87 7.17
N MET A 9 8.68 -14.07 6.89
CA MET A 9 8.52 -14.57 5.51
C MET A 9 7.50 -13.77 4.69
N ARG A 10 6.55 -13.10 5.34
CA ARG A 10 5.54 -12.27 4.66
C ARG A 10 6.14 -11.10 3.92
N ARG A 11 7.26 -10.56 4.42
CA ARG A 11 7.94 -9.44 3.77
C ARG A 11 8.34 -9.79 2.35
N ASP A 12 9.06 -10.89 2.19
CA ASP A 12 9.59 -11.30 0.89
C ASP A 12 8.48 -11.82 -0.05
N ALA A 13 7.36 -12.28 0.51
CA ALA A 13 6.16 -12.63 -0.25
C ALA A 13 5.28 -11.42 -0.64
N SER A 14 5.43 -10.29 0.03
CA SER A 14 4.59 -9.10 -0.20
C SER A 14 5.30 -8.02 -1.00
N VAL A 15 6.62 -7.96 -0.93
CA VAL A 15 7.42 -6.87 -1.51
C VAL A 15 8.63 -7.46 -2.23
N TYR A 16 8.74 -7.13 -3.51
CA TYR A 16 9.85 -7.58 -4.34
C TYR A 16 10.88 -6.47 -4.52
N ARG A 17 12.15 -6.82 -4.46
CA ARG A 17 13.25 -5.89 -4.74
C ARG A 17 13.60 -5.91 -6.22
N THR A 18 13.66 -4.75 -6.84
CA THR A 18 13.95 -4.63 -8.28
C THR A 18 15.36 -5.03 -8.68
N ASP A 19 16.33 -4.93 -7.76
CA ASP A 19 17.70 -5.35 -8.00
C ASP A 19 17.85 -6.87 -8.21
N LYS A 20 16.81 -7.63 -7.87
CA LYS A 20 16.74 -9.08 -8.09
C LYS A 20 16.06 -9.47 -9.40
N LEU A 21 15.57 -8.50 -10.17
CA LEU A 21 14.96 -8.74 -11.48
C LEU A 21 16.02 -8.64 -12.58
N PRO A 22 16.35 -9.74 -13.29
CA PRO A 22 17.42 -9.71 -14.30
C PRO A 22 17.20 -8.73 -15.43
N ALA A 23 15.94 -8.45 -15.77
CA ALA A 23 15.56 -7.59 -16.88
C ALA A 23 15.10 -6.18 -16.42
N TYR A 24 15.20 -5.85 -15.13
CA TYR A 24 14.75 -4.56 -14.65
C TYR A 24 15.71 -3.44 -15.06
N ASN A 25 15.19 -2.47 -15.78
CA ASN A 25 15.94 -1.29 -16.20
C ASN A 25 15.31 -0.03 -15.57
N LYS A 26 15.99 0.53 -14.58
CA LYS A 26 15.61 1.82 -14.00
C LYS A 26 15.61 2.90 -15.06
N GLY A 27 14.54 3.66 -15.15
CA GLY A 27 14.39 4.71 -16.15
C GLY A 27 13.93 4.23 -17.53
N GLY A 28 13.75 2.94 -17.72
CA GLY A 28 13.14 2.38 -18.94
C GLY A 28 11.63 2.53 -19.02
N TRP A 29 11.00 3.01 -17.95
CA TRP A 29 9.56 3.28 -17.87
C TRP A 29 9.26 4.72 -18.23
N ALA A 30 8.04 4.97 -18.69
CA ALA A 30 7.59 6.32 -19.03
C ALA A 30 7.82 7.30 -17.86
N ASP A 31 8.03 8.55 -18.17
CA ASP A 31 8.52 9.64 -17.30
C ASP A 31 7.73 9.94 -16.02
N PHE A 32 6.66 9.19 -15.74
CA PHE A 32 5.75 9.46 -14.64
C PHE A 32 5.84 8.46 -13.49
N VAL A 33 6.69 7.44 -13.58
CA VAL A 33 6.75 6.39 -12.58
C VAL A 33 7.65 6.81 -11.43
N GLN A 34 7.11 6.85 -10.22
CA GLN A 34 7.88 6.96 -8.99
C GLN A 34 8.32 5.56 -8.57
N GLU A 35 9.63 5.36 -8.51
CA GLU A 35 10.23 4.08 -8.20
C GLU A 35 10.90 4.14 -6.82
N THR A 36 10.79 3.06 -6.07
CA THR A 36 11.36 2.95 -4.71
C THR A 36 12.33 1.81 -4.54
N ASP A 37 12.75 1.15 -5.59
CA ASP A 37 13.46 -0.14 -5.57
C ASP A 37 12.61 -1.33 -5.05
N TYR A 38 11.34 -1.10 -4.76
CA TYR A 38 10.43 -2.11 -4.25
C TYR A 38 9.12 -2.10 -5.02
N TYR A 39 8.62 -3.28 -5.35
CA TYR A 39 7.31 -3.48 -5.97
C TYR A 39 6.38 -4.28 -5.08
N ALA A 40 5.10 -3.96 -5.16
CA ALA A 40 4.06 -4.76 -4.55
C ALA A 40 4.01 -6.14 -5.25
N MET A 41 4.13 -7.21 -4.46
CA MET A 41 4.11 -8.58 -4.97
C MET A 41 2.86 -9.34 -4.50
N LYS A 42 2.23 -8.89 -3.45
CA LYS A 42 1.11 -9.59 -2.80
C LYS A 42 -0.06 -9.90 -3.73
N TRP A 43 -0.27 -9.06 -4.73
CA TRP A 43 -1.36 -9.17 -5.71
C TRP A 43 -0.85 -9.42 -7.13
N SER A 44 0.44 -9.69 -7.26
CA SER A 44 1.03 -10.03 -8.54
C SER A 44 0.92 -11.52 -8.81
N PRO A 45 0.80 -11.94 -10.07
CA PRO A 45 0.89 -13.34 -10.42
C PRO A 45 2.23 -13.91 -9.92
N VAL A 46 2.16 -14.95 -9.11
CA VAL A 46 3.36 -15.65 -8.67
C VAL A 46 3.83 -16.52 -9.81
N ALA A 47 5.06 -16.28 -10.28
CA ALA A 47 5.69 -17.16 -11.24
C ALA A 47 5.91 -18.54 -10.62
N CYS A 48 5.21 -19.55 -11.09
CA CYS A 48 5.57 -20.94 -10.84
C CYS A 48 6.38 -21.47 -12.01
N LYS A 49 7.55 -22.00 -11.72
CA LYS A 49 8.37 -22.69 -12.70
C LYS A 49 7.68 -24.00 -13.07
N THR A 50 6.97 -24.03 -14.18
CA THR A 50 6.31 -25.23 -14.69
C THR A 50 7.19 -26.06 -15.62
N SER A 51 8.33 -25.49 -16.07
CA SER A 51 9.31 -26.15 -16.93
C SER A 51 10.69 -25.51 -16.77
N ASN A 52 11.74 -26.12 -17.33
CA ASN A 52 13.09 -25.56 -17.39
C ASN A 52 13.21 -24.35 -18.34
N ASP A 53 12.12 -23.95 -18.95
CA ASP A 53 12.05 -22.78 -19.83
C ASP A 53 11.62 -21.56 -19.03
N GLU A 54 12.53 -20.58 -18.88
CA GLU A 54 12.28 -19.34 -18.19
C GLU A 54 11.19 -18.48 -18.86
N SER A 55 10.93 -18.69 -20.15
CA SER A 55 9.87 -17.99 -20.90
C SER A 55 8.46 -18.48 -20.55
N GLY A 56 8.33 -19.67 -20.00
CA GLY A 56 7.06 -20.26 -19.52
C GLY A 56 6.63 -19.80 -18.12
N TYR A 57 7.45 -19.00 -17.47
CA TYR A 57 7.39 -18.71 -16.04
C TYR A 57 6.12 -17.98 -15.60
N PHE A 58 5.53 -17.17 -16.46
CA PHE A 58 4.37 -16.33 -16.12
C PHE A 58 3.03 -16.83 -16.67
N LYS A 59 3.04 -17.69 -17.67
CA LYS A 59 1.84 -18.01 -18.47
C LYS A 59 0.72 -18.70 -17.70
N THR A 60 1.03 -19.54 -16.73
CA THR A 60 0.00 -20.34 -16.05
C THR A 60 -0.84 -19.52 -15.10
N PHE A 61 -0.21 -18.64 -14.33
CA PHE A 61 -0.93 -17.78 -13.36
C PHE A 61 -1.51 -16.53 -14.00
N GLU A 62 -0.90 -16.06 -15.06
CA GLU A 62 -1.40 -14.91 -15.80
C GLU A 62 -2.79 -15.21 -16.38
N ASN A 63 -2.98 -16.35 -16.99
CA ASN A 63 -4.27 -16.76 -17.54
C ASN A 63 -5.33 -16.94 -16.44
N GLU A 64 -4.93 -17.46 -15.27
CA GLU A 64 -5.84 -17.60 -14.13
C GLU A 64 -6.21 -16.26 -13.53
N MET A 65 -5.28 -15.32 -13.42
CA MET A 65 -5.53 -13.99 -12.82
C MET A 65 -6.28 -13.03 -13.74
N TYR A 66 -6.01 -13.08 -15.04
CA TYR A 66 -6.57 -12.13 -15.99
C TYR A 66 -7.69 -12.73 -16.86
N GLY A 67 -7.94 -14.02 -16.72
CA GLY A 67 -9.05 -14.71 -17.40
C GLY A 67 -8.93 -14.81 -18.92
N ILE A 68 -7.76 -14.55 -19.49
CA ILE A 68 -7.49 -14.50 -20.92
C ILE A 68 -6.12 -15.04 -21.26
N ASP A 69 -5.94 -15.47 -22.50
CA ASP A 69 -4.67 -15.91 -23.03
C ASP A 69 -3.63 -14.77 -23.12
N GLY A 70 -3.21 -14.34 -21.97
CA GLY A 70 -1.98 -13.63 -21.73
C GLY A 70 -1.74 -12.31 -22.41
N TRP A 71 -0.66 -11.74 -22.04
CA TRP A 71 -0.05 -10.48 -22.47
C TRP A 71 0.11 -10.30 -23.97
N THR A 72 0.05 -11.37 -24.74
CA THR A 72 0.38 -11.37 -26.14
C THR A 72 -0.68 -10.79 -27.06
N GLN A 73 -1.87 -10.52 -26.55
CA GLN A 73 -2.98 -10.10 -27.41
C GLN A 73 -3.21 -8.59 -27.53
N GLY A 74 -2.34 -7.77 -26.96
CA GLY A 74 -2.25 -6.33 -27.25
C GLY A 74 -3.52 -5.46 -27.09
N ALA A 75 -4.65 -6.08 -26.83
CA ALA A 75 -5.96 -5.43 -26.72
C ALA A 75 -6.46 -5.31 -25.29
N ASN A 76 -5.78 -5.92 -24.34
CA ASN A 76 -6.27 -6.05 -22.99
C ASN A 76 -5.61 -5.04 -22.06
N ASN A 77 -6.41 -4.29 -21.39
CA ASN A 77 -5.95 -3.36 -20.37
C ASN A 77 -5.71 -4.14 -19.06
N GLN A 78 -4.50 -4.65 -18.90
CA GLN A 78 -4.09 -5.47 -17.74
C GLN A 78 -4.42 -4.82 -16.39
N ALA A 79 -4.48 -3.52 -16.33
CA ALA A 79 -4.88 -2.80 -15.13
C ALA A 79 -6.37 -2.95 -14.81
N LEU A 80 -7.20 -3.29 -15.79
CA LEU A 80 -8.66 -3.41 -15.65
C LEU A 80 -9.16 -4.86 -15.72
N ASP A 81 -8.39 -5.76 -16.33
CA ASP A 81 -8.81 -7.14 -16.57
C ASP A 81 -8.39 -8.09 -15.44
N ASN A 82 -7.94 -7.56 -14.31
CA ASN A 82 -7.58 -8.35 -13.15
C ASN A 82 -8.84 -8.95 -12.49
N ILE A 83 -8.99 -10.28 -12.59
CA ILE A 83 -10.12 -11.03 -12.00
C ILE A 83 -9.95 -11.31 -10.50
N HIS A 84 -8.93 -10.73 -9.90
CA HIS A 84 -8.64 -10.94 -8.49
C HIS A 84 -9.74 -10.34 -7.61
N ASP A 85 -10.20 -11.10 -6.63
CA ASP A 85 -11.17 -10.64 -5.66
C ASP A 85 -10.64 -9.47 -4.84
N LEU A 86 -11.44 -8.42 -4.70
CA LEU A 86 -11.15 -7.36 -3.74
C LEU A 86 -11.43 -7.85 -2.32
N VAL A 87 -10.39 -8.13 -1.57
CA VAL A 87 -10.52 -8.56 -0.18
C VAL A 87 -10.81 -7.36 0.71
N LEU A 88 -12.06 -7.27 1.19
CA LEU A 88 -12.47 -6.22 2.12
C LEU A 88 -12.12 -6.56 3.57
N ILE A 89 -12.37 -7.80 3.98
CA ILE A 89 -12.06 -8.32 5.32
C ILE A 89 -11.61 -9.77 5.17
N ARG A 90 -10.59 -10.16 5.91
CA ARG A 90 -10.12 -11.54 5.99
C ARG A 90 -9.86 -11.97 7.42
N PHE A 91 -9.77 -13.27 7.65
CA PHE A 91 -9.70 -13.84 9.00
C PHE A 91 -8.55 -13.29 9.84
N ALA A 92 -7.39 -13.02 9.24
CA ALA A 92 -6.27 -12.40 9.97
C ALA A 92 -6.62 -11.00 10.50
N ASP A 93 -7.37 -10.20 9.73
CA ASP A 93 -7.86 -8.89 10.19
C ASP A 93 -8.80 -9.05 11.38
N VAL A 94 -9.73 -10.01 11.32
CA VAL A 94 -10.63 -10.33 12.45
C VAL A 94 -9.86 -10.73 13.71
N LEU A 95 -8.82 -11.55 13.58
CA LEU A 95 -7.97 -11.94 14.70
C LEU A 95 -7.22 -10.74 15.31
N LEU A 96 -6.75 -9.83 14.48
CA LEU A 96 -6.07 -8.62 14.94
C LEU A 96 -7.05 -7.64 15.60
N MET A 97 -8.27 -7.49 15.07
CA MET A 97 -9.35 -6.74 15.71
C MET A 97 -9.74 -7.37 17.07
N GLN A 98 -9.80 -8.69 17.15
CA GLN A 98 -10.06 -9.38 18.42
C GLN A 98 -8.99 -9.06 19.48
N SER A 99 -7.71 -9.10 19.09
CA SER A 99 -6.61 -8.76 19.99
C SER A 99 -6.69 -7.31 20.46
N GLU A 100 -7.04 -6.40 19.58
CA GLU A 100 -7.19 -4.98 19.91
C GLU A 100 -8.31 -4.74 20.92
N LEU A 101 -9.48 -5.31 20.68
CA LEU A 101 -10.66 -5.12 21.52
C LEU A 101 -10.51 -5.79 22.90
N LYS A 102 -9.82 -6.92 22.96
CA LYS A 102 -9.58 -7.62 24.21
C LYS A 102 -8.37 -7.10 24.99
N GLY A 103 -7.48 -6.39 24.33
CA GLY A 103 -6.20 -5.98 24.91
C GLY A 103 -5.27 -7.18 25.21
N ASP A 104 -5.37 -8.27 24.43
CA ASP A 104 -4.56 -9.46 24.59
C ASP A 104 -3.85 -9.89 23.29
N ALA A 105 -2.84 -10.73 23.41
CA ALA A 105 -2.04 -11.17 22.27
C ALA A 105 -2.59 -12.40 21.54
N THR A 106 -3.72 -12.96 21.95
CA THR A 106 -4.19 -14.28 21.48
C THR A 106 -4.40 -14.31 19.98
N GLY A 107 -5.16 -13.38 19.41
CA GLY A 107 -5.41 -13.30 17.96
C GLY A 107 -4.15 -12.89 17.20
N MET A 108 -3.42 -11.90 17.72
CA MET A 108 -2.17 -11.44 17.12
C MET A 108 -1.12 -12.56 17.04
N ASN A 109 -0.98 -13.37 18.08
CA ASN A 109 -0.01 -14.47 18.08
C ASN A 109 -0.39 -15.61 17.14
N LYS A 110 -1.67 -15.83 16.85
CA LYS A 110 -2.08 -16.77 15.79
C LYS A 110 -1.64 -16.29 14.39
N VAL A 111 -1.71 -14.98 14.15
CA VAL A 111 -1.21 -14.38 12.89
C VAL A 111 0.30 -14.54 12.82
N ARG A 112 1.02 -14.28 13.90
CA ARG A 112 2.48 -14.43 14.00
C ARG A 112 2.94 -15.88 13.81
N GLU A 113 2.25 -16.82 14.44
CA GLU A 113 2.51 -18.27 14.31
C GLU A 113 2.43 -18.72 12.84
N ARG A 114 1.37 -18.31 12.12
CA ARG A 114 1.23 -18.58 10.68
C ARG A 114 2.39 -18.00 9.86
N ALA A 115 2.94 -16.88 10.29
CA ALA A 115 4.10 -16.22 9.65
C ALA A 115 5.46 -16.81 10.09
N GLY A 116 5.48 -17.87 10.90
CA GLY A 116 6.70 -18.47 11.43
C GLY A 116 7.40 -17.62 12.48
N LEU A 117 6.69 -16.68 13.12
CA LEU A 117 7.24 -15.77 14.10
C LEU A 117 6.91 -16.21 15.55
N PRO A 118 7.80 -15.95 16.50
CA PRO A 118 7.54 -16.25 17.90
C PRO A 118 6.39 -15.40 18.45
N ALA A 119 5.70 -15.94 19.45
CA ALA A 119 4.71 -15.22 20.21
C ALA A 119 5.34 -14.05 20.99
N ILE A 120 4.61 -12.95 21.10
CA ILE A 120 5.03 -11.76 21.87
C ILE A 120 3.90 -11.30 22.78
N GLY A 121 4.24 -10.49 23.79
CA GLY A 121 3.27 -9.83 24.67
C GLY A 121 2.45 -8.78 23.90
N TYR A 122 1.23 -8.56 24.36
CA TYR A 122 0.39 -7.50 23.82
C TYR A 122 0.90 -6.12 24.20
N SER A 123 0.95 -5.26 23.25
CA SER A 123 0.91 -3.80 23.39
C SER A 123 0.23 -3.22 22.15
N LEU A 124 -0.36 -2.03 22.29
CA LEU A 124 -0.95 -1.36 21.13
C LEU A 124 0.07 -1.17 20.02
N GLN A 125 1.31 -0.84 20.34
CA GLN A 125 2.37 -0.68 19.35
C GLN A 125 2.71 -2.00 18.65
N ALA A 126 2.75 -3.12 19.39
CA ALA A 126 2.96 -4.44 18.79
C ALA A 126 1.83 -4.80 17.82
N LEU A 127 0.59 -4.57 18.21
CA LEU A 127 -0.58 -4.76 17.36
C LEU A 127 -0.54 -3.87 16.11
N GLN A 128 -0.22 -2.58 16.28
CA GLN A 128 -0.10 -1.64 15.15
C GLN A 128 0.95 -2.09 14.14
N ASN A 129 2.07 -2.60 14.61
CA ASN A 129 3.11 -3.16 13.77
C ASN A 129 2.63 -4.43 13.05
N GLU A 130 2.02 -5.35 13.79
CA GLU A 130 1.52 -6.61 13.23
C GLU A 130 0.46 -6.36 12.15
N ARG A 131 -0.51 -5.48 12.40
CA ARG A 131 -1.50 -5.05 11.40
C ARG A 131 -0.84 -4.44 10.17
N ARG A 132 0.16 -3.58 10.37
CA ARG A 132 0.88 -2.94 9.28
C ARG A 132 1.59 -3.96 8.37
N TRP A 133 2.16 -5.01 8.94
CA TRP A 133 2.88 -6.04 8.18
C TRP A 133 1.93 -7.06 7.55
N GLU A 134 0.99 -7.56 8.33
CA GLU A 134 0.02 -8.55 7.86
C GLU A 134 -0.87 -8.01 6.75
N LEU A 135 -1.40 -6.80 6.92
CA LEU A 135 -2.35 -6.16 6.01
C LEU A 135 -1.66 -5.19 5.02
N ALA A 136 -0.35 -5.28 4.88
CA ALA A 136 0.39 -4.48 3.91
C ALA A 136 -0.20 -4.65 2.51
N LEU A 137 -0.38 -3.53 1.78
CA LEU A 137 -0.90 -3.48 0.42
C LEU A 137 -2.39 -3.86 0.27
N GLU A 138 -3.16 -3.96 1.37
CA GLU A 138 -4.59 -4.29 1.35
C GLU A 138 -5.50 -3.07 1.57
N GLY A 139 -4.99 -1.86 1.48
CA GLY A 139 -5.78 -0.63 1.59
C GLY A 139 -6.20 -0.22 3.01
N THR A 140 -5.96 -1.05 4.03
CA THR A 140 -6.44 -0.83 5.40
C THR A 140 -5.66 0.24 6.17
N ARG A 141 -4.42 0.55 5.74
CA ARG A 141 -3.49 1.40 6.49
C ARG A 141 -4.01 2.79 6.79
N TRP A 142 -4.70 3.43 5.83
CA TRP A 142 -5.25 4.77 6.03
C TRP A 142 -6.24 4.82 7.18
N ASN A 143 -7.15 3.86 7.24
CA ASN A 143 -8.13 3.75 8.32
C ASN A 143 -7.47 3.50 9.68
N ASP A 144 -6.47 2.62 9.72
CA ASP A 144 -5.74 2.31 10.95
C ASP A 144 -5.02 3.53 11.53
N ILE A 145 -4.25 4.27 10.74
CA ILE A 145 -3.51 5.43 11.25
C ILE A 145 -4.43 6.59 11.67
N ARG A 146 -5.60 6.71 11.07
CA ARG A 146 -6.62 7.70 11.47
C ARG A 146 -7.25 7.33 12.81
N ARG A 147 -7.80 6.12 12.93
CA ARG A 147 -8.51 5.69 14.15
C ARG A 147 -7.59 5.61 15.38
N TRP A 148 -6.29 5.41 15.19
CA TRP A 148 -5.30 5.47 16.25
C TRP A 148 -4.72 6.87 16.49
N HIS A 149 -5.16 7.87 15.75
CA HIS A 149 -4.67 9.26 15.83
C HIS A 149 -3.16 9.43 15.63
N ILE A 150 -2.56 8.56 14.82
CA ILE A 150 -1.12 8.60 14.51
C ILE A 150 -0.84 9.02 13.05
N ALA A 151 -1.86 9.45 12.31
CA ALA A 151 -1.73 9.74 10.89
C ALA A 151 -0.71 10.85 10.62
N ALA A 152 -0.74 11.94 11.36
CA ALA A 152 0.22 13.04 11.18
C ALA A 152 1.68 12.55 11.28
N ALA A 153 2.01 11.80 12.35
CA ALA A 153 3.34 11.26 12.55
C ALA A 153 3.72 10.17 11.50
N ALA A 154 2.75 9.36 11.09
CA ALA A 154 2.98 8.31 10.09
C ALA A 154 3.24 8.91 8.69
N LEU A 155 2.52 9.95 8.32
CA LEU A 155 2.68 10.66 7.05
C LEU A 155 4.00 11.42 6.99
N GLN A 156 4.39 12.05 8.10
CA GLN A 156 5.65 12.79 8.19
C GLN A 156 6.87 11.90 7.90
N LYS A 157 6.82 10.62 8.25
CA LYS A 157 7.92 9.67 8.00
C LYS A 157 8.17 9.38 6.51
N GLN A 158 7.28 9.77 5.62
CA GLN A 158 7.45 9.59 4.18
C GLN A 158 8.36 10.67 3.58
N ILE A 159 8.46 11.82 4.25
CA ILE A 159 9.25 12.94 3.76
C ILE A 159 10.75 12.61 3.85
N GLY A 160 11.48 12.93 2.79
CA GLY A 160 12.91 12.66 2.70
C GLY A 160 13.27 11.21 2.35
N THR A 161 12.27 10.34 2.14
CA THR A 161 12.57 8.97 1.68
C THR A 161 13.11 8.99 0.25
N PRO A 162 14.16 8.19 -0.05
CA PRO A 162 14.68 8.07 -1.40
C PRO A 162 13.63 7.49 -2.36
N ILE A 163 13.50 8.11 -3.49
CA ILE A 163 12.68 7.64 -4.63
C ILE A 163 13.45 7.86 -5.92
N TYR A 164 12.96 7.30 -7.00
CA TYR A 164 13.42 7.61 -8.36
C TYR A 164 12.26 8.19 -9.16
N ILE A 165 12.54 9.19 -9.99
CA ILE A 165 11.58 9.77 -10.93
C ILE A 165 12.21 9.64 -12.32
N ALA A 166 11.58 8.87 -13.19
CA ALA A 166 12.12 8.56 -14.51
C ALA A 166 13.59 8.09 -14.46
N GLY A 167 13.93 7.23 -13.49
CA GLY A 167 15.28 6.70 -13.27
C GLY A 167 16.26 7.66 -12.58
N ASN A 168 15.90 8.90 -12.31
CA ASN A 168 16.76 9.86 -11.62
C ASN A 168 16.54 9.84 -10.11
N PRO A 169 17.62 9.84 -9.30
CA PRO A 169 17.50 9.93 -7.85
C PRO A 169 16.74 11.18 -7.42
N ALA A 170 15.79 10.99 -6.52
CA ALA A 170 14.99 12.06 -5.95
C ALA A 170 14.64 11.74 -4.49
N THR A 171 13.98 12.64 -3.82
CA THR A 171 13.45 12.42 -2.48
C THR A 171 11.98 12.78 -2.43
N ASN A 172 11.22 12.03 -1.67
CA ASN A 172 9.83 12.37 -1.41
C ASN A 172 9.77 13.69 -0.63
N LYS A 173 9.16 14.71 -1.22
CA LYS A 173 9.07 16.05 -0.65
C LYS A 173 7.70 16.28 -0.03
N ALA A 174 7.68 17.02 1.07
CA ALA A 174 6.44 17.57 1.58
C ALA A 174 5.91 18.63 0.61
N GLN A 175 4.62 18.55 0.33
CA GLN A 175 3.92 19.59 -0.44
C GLN A 175 3.17 20.53 0.53
N ASN A 176 3.13 21.83 0.23
CA ASN A 176 2.30 22.84 0.90
C ASN A 176 2.21 22.71 2.42
N GLY A 177 3.32 22.86 3.12
CA GLY A 177 3.35 22.78 4.58
C GLY A 177 3.44 21.37 5.16
N GLY A 178 3.39 20.35 4.30
CA GLY A 178 3.58 18.94 4.67
C GLY A 178 2.30 18.17 4.97
N TYR A 179 2.40 16.87 4.84
CA TYR A 179 1.28 15.95 5.06
C TYR A 179 0.70 16.03 6.48
N ALA A 180 1.56 16.19 7.49
CA ALA A 180 1.13 16.28 8.89
C ALA A 180 0.31 17.54 9.12
N SER A 181 0.75 18.69 8.61
CA SER A 181 0.02 19.95 8.71
C SER A 181 -1.35 19.85 8.04
N ARG A 182 -1.40 19.35 6.82
CA ARG A 182 -2.65 19.16 6.08
C ARG A 182 -3.61 18.23 6.83
N TYR A 183 -3.11 17.11 7.33
CA TYR A 183 -3.91 16.18 8.10
C TYR A 183 -4.50 16.84 9.35
N ASN A 184 -3.69 17.59 10.09
CA ASN A 184 -4.14 18.26 11.32
C ASN A 184 -5.20 19.33 11.02
N THR A 185 -5.02 20.10 9.95
CA THR A 185 -5.98 21.15 9.56
C THR A 185 -7.32 20.58 9.10
N SER A 186 -7.29 19.48 8.33
CA SER A 186 -8.51 18.84 7.79
C SER A 186 -9.10 17.78 8.71
N ALA A 187 -8.50 17.50 9.86
CA ALA A 187 -8.79 16.33 10.71
C ALA A 187 -8.82 14.99 9.92
N GLY A 188 -8.09 14.93 8.81
CA GLY A 188 -8.06 13.80 7.90
C GLY A 188 -9.31 13.58 7.06
N PHE A 189 -10.24 14.53 7.04
CA PHE A 189 -11.37 14.50 6.10
C PHE A 189 -10.91 14.83 4.68
N MET A 190 -11.54 14.22 3.71
CA MET A 190 -11.30 14.48 2.29
C MET A 190 -12.09 15.72 1.84
N LYS A 191 -11.62 16.38 0.78
CA LYS A 191 -12.39 17.45 0.12
C LYS A 191 -13.69 16.87 -0.42
N ILE A 192 -14.80 17.58 -0.18
CA ILE A 192 -16.05 17.34 -0.87
C ILE A 192 -15.91 17.91 -2.29
N PRO A 193 -16.21 17.13 -3.35
CA PRO A 193 -16.12 17.64 -4.71
C PRO A 193 -16.98 18.89 -4.91
N GLU A 194 -16.44 19.89 -5.57
CA GLU A 194 -17.12 21.17 -5.80
C GLU A 194 -18.46 20.99 -6.52
N SER A 195 -18.52 20.01 -7.42
CA SER A 195 -19.77 19.63 -8.11
C SER A 195 -20.87 19.17 -7.14
N GLN A 196 -20.53 18.69 -5.97
CA GLN A 196 -21.50 18.31 -4.94
C GLN A 196 -21.91 19.51 -4.08
N ILE A 197 -20.97 20.37 -3.74
CA ILE A 197 -21.26 21.59 -2.96
C ILE A 197 -22.20 22.51 -3.74
N SER A 198 -21.99 22.64 -5.04
CA SER A 198 -22.84 23.48 -5.90
C SER A 198 -24.29 23.00 -6.03
N LEU A 199 -24.58 21.75 -5.65
CA LEU A 199 -25.96 21.20 -5.70
C LEU A 199 -26.82 21.62 -4.50
N SER A 200 -26.23 22.10 -3.41
CA SER A 200 -26.98 22.50 -2.22
C SER A 200 -26.28 23.64 -1.49
N SER A 201 -27.00 24.71 -1.24
CA SER A 201 -26.51 25.85 -0.46
C SER A 201 -26.24 25.53 1.02
N GLU A 202 -26.71 24.39 1.50
CA GLU A 202 -26.50 23.94 2.88
C GLU A 202 -25.22 23.11 3.03
N LEU A 203 -24.65 22.63 1.92
CA LEU A 203 -23.38 21.91 1.95
C LEU A 203 -22.21 22.88 2.10
N GLN A 204 -21.40 22.62 3.10
CA GLN A 204 -20.18 23.35 3.34
C GLN A 204 -18.96 22.45 3.17
N GLN A 205 -17.87 23.01 2.69
CA GLN A 205 -16.62 22.30 2.54
C GLN A 205 -16.07 21.89 3.92
N ASN A 206 -15.41 20.74 3.98
CA ASN A 206 -14.69 20.31 5.17
C ASN A 206 -13.60 21.33 5.53
N GLU A 207 -13.39 21.51 6.83
CA GLU A 207 -12.35 22.41 7.32
C GLU A 207 -10.97 22.06 6.75
N GLY A 208 -10.16 23.07 6.47
CA GLY A 208 -8.83 22.92 5.89
C GLY A 208 -8.82 22.70 4.38
N TRP A 209 -9.98 22.70 3.74
CA TRP A 209 -10.14 22.59 2.30
C TRP A 209 -10.74 23.89 1.75
N GLY A 210 -9.89 24.92 1.56
CA GLY A 210 -10.32 26.20 1.03
C GLY A 210 -10.59 26.18 -0.49
N ALA A 211 -10.54 27.35 -1.11
CA ALA A 211 -10.76 27.50 -2.54
C ALA A 211 -9.71 26.73 -3.37
N ASP A 212 -10.05 26.39 -4.60
CA ASP A 212 -9.21 25.59 -5.51
C ASP A 212 -7.78 26.14 -5.71
N ALA A 213 -7.57 27.45 -5.52
CA ALA A 213 -6.25 28.05 -5.57
C ALA A 213 -5.24 27.46 -4.55
N GLU A 214 -5.71 26.90 -3.44
CA GLU A 214 -4.86 26.24 -2.45
C GLU A 214 -4.27 24.91 -2.96
N TYR A 215 -4.84 24.35 -4.01
CA TYR A 215 -4.42 23.07 -4.59
C TYR A 215 -3.42 23.23 -5.73
N ASN A 216 -3.23 24.41 -6.24
CA ASN A 216 -2.29 24.66 -7.36
C ASN A 216 -0.84 24.29 -7.00
N GLY A 217 -0.51 24.14 -5.74
CA GLY A 217 0.79 23.66 -5.30
C GLY A 217 0.96 22.12 -5.28
N TRP A 218 -0.07 21.36 -5.61
CA TRP A 218 0.02 19.89 -5.70
C TRP A 218 0.47 19.41 -7.09
N ALA A 219 0.45 20.32 -8.06
CA ALA A 219 0.79 20.03 -9.45
C ALA A 219 2.26 20.33 -9.80
N ASN A 220 3.07 20.80 -8.86
CA ASN A 220 4.47 21.19 -9.10
C ASN A 220 5.44 20.49 -8.15
#